data_6e59755a7c4e38a887313f66ef7c809a
#
_entry.id   6e59755a7c4e38a887313f66ef7c809a
#
_cell.length_a   1.000
_cell.length_b   1.000
_cell.length_c   1.000
_cell.angle_alpha   90.00
_cell.angle_beta   90.00
_cell.angle_gamma   90.00
#
_symmetry.space_group_name_H-M   'P 1'
#
loop_
_entity.id
_entity.type
_entity.pdbx_description
1 polymer ?
#
loop_
_entity_poly.entity_id
_entity_poly.type
_entity_poly.pdbx_seq_one_letter_code
_entity_poly.pdbx_strand_id
1 'polypeptide(L)'
;MAYLGKKNKPAILPMQIAYFTGLRLGEVCGLAWQDINLDEQYLTVRRSVRYNGARHKTEIGPTKRKKVRTVDFGDTLTKILRKAKKEQHRQRLQCGQLYHLNYYREVTEKNRVYYELYHLDGTAEIPEDYTEISLVCLRPDGAYESPSTIGIVCRTIKNRLPGFENFHFHALRHTYTSNLLANGAQPKDVQELLGHSDISITMNVYAHADREAKRNSAKLLDKVVGSD
;
A
#
# COMPACT_ATOMS: atom_id res chain seq x y z
N MET A 1 -0.21 -13.46 9.13
CA MET A 1 -1.57 -12.91 9.37
C MET A 1 -2.19 -13.32 10.71
N ALA A 2 -2.10 -14.59 11.14
CA ALA A 2 -2.66 -15.04 12.43
C ALA A 2 -2.15 -14.26 13.65
N TYR A 3 -0.87 -13.91 13.71
CA TYR A 3 -0.28 -13.12 14.78
C TYR A 3 -0.86 -11.70 14.88
N LEU A 4 -1.14 -11.06 13.75
CA LEU A 4 -1.70 -9.71 13.69
C LEU A 4 -3.17 -9.65 14.11
N GLY A 5 -3.92 -10.75 13.95
CA GLY A 5 -5.37 -10.78 14.14
C GLY A 5 -5.87 -10.46 15.55
N LYS A 6 -5.02 -10.59 16.58
CA LYS A 6 -5.42 -10.36 17.98
C LYS A 6 -5.10 -8.95 18.51
N LYS A 7 -3.98 -8.35 18.09
CA LYS A 7 -3.48 -7.09 18.69
C LYS A 7 -3.25 -5.94 17.70
N ASN A 8 -3.05 -6.24 16.41
CA ASN A 8 -2.61 -5.24 15.41
C ASN A 8 -3.50 -5.26 14.16
N LYS A 9 -4.82 -5.44 14.34
CA LYS A 9 -5.79 -5.50 13.23
C LYS A 9 -5.65 -4.40 12.19
N PRO A 10 -5.41 -3.12 12.55
CA PRO A 10 -5.29 -2.05 11.57
C PRO A 10 -4.14 -2.22 10.57
N ALA A 11 -3.06 -2.91 10.94
CA ALA A 11 -1.93 -3.15 10.04
C ALA A 11 -2.17 -4.28 9.02
N ILE A 12 -3.21 -5.11 9.18
CA ILE A 12 -3.47 -6.25 8.30
C ILE A 12 -3.79 -5.78 6.89
N LEU A 13 -4.74 -4.87 6.74
CA LEU A 13 -5.16 -4.38 5.42
C LEU A 13 -4.03 -3.70 4.66
N PRO A 14 -3.25 -2.76 5.25
CA PRO A 14 -2.07 -2.18 4.61
C PRO A 14 -1.06 -3.23 4.11
N MET A 15 -0.79 -4.26 4.91
CA MET A 15 0.14 -5.33 4.53
C MET A 15 -0.41 -6.20 3.41
N GLN A 16 -1.72 -6.50 3.41
CA GLN A 16 -2.36 -7.23 2.32
C GLN A 16 -2.32 -6.45 1.01
N ILE A 17 -2.66 -5.15 1.03
CA ILE A 17 -2.57 -4.30 -0.15
C ILE A 17 -1.12 -4.30 -0.69
N ALA A 18 -0.12 -4.08 0.17
CA ALA A 18 1.28 -4.07 -0.25
C ALA A 18 1.75 -5.42 -0.82
N TYR A 19 1.27 -6.54 -0.25
CA TYR A 19 1.60 -7.88 -0.73
C TYR A 19 1.06 -8.16 -2.14
N PHE A 20 -0.17 -7.69 -2.45
CA PHE A 20 -0.81 -7.93 -3.74
C PHE A 20 -0.56 -6.86 -4.80
N THR A 21 0.06 -5.74 -4.46
CA THR A 21 0.26 -4.60 -5.39
C THR A 21 1.69 -4.07 -5.43
N GLY A 22 2.52 -4.48 -4.49
CA GLY A 22 3.88 -3.96 -4.37
C GLY A 22 3.97 -2.47 -4.00
N LEU A 23 2.90 -1.83 -3.53
CA LEU A 23 2.89 -0.42 -3.15
C LEU A 23 3.84 -0.14 -1.98
N ARG A 24 4.42 1.08 -1.97
CA ARG A 24 5.20 1.56 -0.82
C ARG A 24 4.29 1.91 0.35
N LEU A 25 4.80 1.83 1.58
CA LEU A 25 4.02 2.10 2.79
C LEU A 25 3.23 3.41 2.73
N GLY A 26 3.88 4.50 2.36
CA GLY A 26 3.22 5.80 2.26
C GLY A 26 2.16 5.84 1.15
N GLU A 27 2.35 5.13 0.04
CA GLU A 27 1.37 5.00 -1.04
C GLU A 27 0.14 4.23 -0.55
N VAL A 28 0.33 3.15 0.20
CA VAL A 28 -0.76 2.36 0.81
C VAL A 28 -1.56 3.21 1.79
N CYS A 29 -0.89 3.97 2.67
CA CYS A 29 -1.56 4.86 3.63
C CYS A 29 -2.28 6.04 2.94
N GLY A 30 -1.81 6.45 1.76
CA GLY A 30 -2.41 7.52 0.97
C GLY A 30 -3.48 7.08 -0.02
N LEU A 31 -3.80 5.78 -0.09
CA LEU A 31 -4.81 5.25 -1.00
C LEU A 31 -6.20 5.64 -0.53
N ALA A 32 -7.01 6.19 -1.43
CA ALA A 32 -8.39 6.56 -1.17
C ALA A 32 -9.36 5.70 -2.00
N TRP A 33 -10.59 5.53 -1.52
CA TRP A 33 -11.60 4.70 -2.19
C TRP A 33 -11.93 5.18 -3.61
N GLN A 34 -11.86 6.48 -3.86
CA GLN A 34 -12.04 7.07 -5.19
C GLN A 34 -10.94 6.69 -6.20
N ASP A 35 -9.81 6.16 -5.73
CA ASP A 35 -8.71 5.72 -6.59
C ASP A 35 -8.81 4.23 -6.96
N ILE A 36 -9.83 3.51 -6.47
CA ILE A 36 -9.99 2.07 -6.65
C ILE A 36 -11.22 1.76 -7.48
N ASN A 37 -11.02 1.08 -8.60
CA ASN A 37 -12.09 0.43 -9.35
C ASN A 37 -12.11 -1.06 -8.99
N LEU A 38 -13.12 -1.46 -8.21
CA LEU A 38 -13.26 -2.85 -7.74
C LEU A 38 -13.85 -3.79 -8.80
N ASP A 39 -14.48 -3.25 -9.82
CA ASP A 39 -15.13 -4.03 -10.88
C ASP A 39 -14.13 -4.32 -12.01
N GLU A 40 -13.33 -3.34 -12.40
CA GLU A 40 -12.23 -3.49 -13.35
C GLU A 40 -10.90 -3.89 -12.69
N GLN A 41 -10.87 -4.01 -11.35
CA GLN A 41 -9.76 -4.55 -10.56
C GLN A 41 -8.44 -3.79 -10.72
N TYR A 42 -8.49 -2.46 -10.71
CA TYR A 42 -7.29 -1.62 -10.67
C TYR A 42 -7.37 -0.54 -9.60
N LEU A 43 -6.22 0.00 -9.25
CA LEU A 43 -6.08 1.18 -8.40
C LEU A 43 -5.09 2.18 -9.00
N THR A 44 -5.31 3.45 -8.71
CA THR A 44 -4.45 4.54 -9.17
C THR A 44 -3.65 5.12 -8.01
N VAL A 45 -2.33 5.03 -8.08
CA VAL A 45 -1.41 5.55 -7.07
C VAL A 45 -1.10 7.01 -7.38
N ARG A 46 -1.75 7.94 -6.67
CA ARG A 46 -1.61 9.40 -6.89
C ARG A 46 -0.83 10.08 -5.79
N ARG A 47 -0.91 9.58 -4.57
CA ARG A 47 -0.42 10.26 -3.36
C ARG A 47 0.31 9.32 -2.41
N SER A 48 0.98 9.92 -1.45
CA SER A 48 1.71 9.22 -0.40
C SER A 48 1.56 9.97 0.91
N VAL A 49 1.35 9.25 2.00
CA VAL A 49 1.35 9.79 3.37
C VAL A 49 2.72 9.60 3.98
N ARG A 50 3.19 10.61 4.69
CA ARG A 50 4.46 10.57 5.44
C ARG A 50 4.32 11.32 6.77
N TYR A 51 5.08 10.90 7.76
CA TYR A 51 5.26 11.68 8.97
C TYR A 51 6.48 12.61 8.80
N ASN A 52 6.28 13.89 9.03
CA ASN A 52 7.33 14.90 9.03
C ASN A 52 7.77 15.16 10.48
N GLY A 53 8.90 14.56 10.88
CA GLY A 53 9.40 14.66 12.24
C GLY A 53 9.82 16.08 12.67
N ALA A 54 10.29 16.90 11.74
CA ALA A 54 10.67 18.28 12.04
C ALA A 54 9.47 19.20 12.36
N ARG A 55 8.30 18.86 11.82
CA ARG A 55 7.05 19.61 12.01
C ARG A 55 6.08 18.91 12.95
N HIS A 56 6.38 17.68 13.35
CA HIS A 56 5.49 16.81 14.12
C HIS A 56 4.09 16.67 13.49
N LYS A 57 4.03 16.61 12.14
CA LYS A 57 2.79 16.54 11.37
C LYS A 57 2.78 15.34 10.43
N THR A 58 1.60 14.78 10.22
CA THR A 58 1.39 13.84 9.13
C THR A 58 1.00 14.61 7.88
N GLU A 59 1.71 14.38 6.80
CA GLU A 59 1.51 15.04 5.53
C GLU A 59 1.01 14.03 4.48
N ILE A 60 0.12 14.49 3.61
CA ILE A 60 -0.30 13.78 2.40
C ILE A 60 0.15 14.60 1.19
N GLY A 61 0.69 13.93 0.17
CA GLY A 61 1.19 14.65 -0.99
C GLY A 61 1.41 13.72 -2.18
N PRO A 62 1.94 14.23 -3.29
CA PRO A 62 2.22 13.41 -4.46
C PRO A 62 3.24 12.32 -4.14
N THR A 63 3.24 11.28 -4.95
CA THR A 63 4.26 10.21 -4.89
C THR A 63 5.67 10.80 -5.08
N LYS A 64 6.70 10.04 -4.61
CA LYS A 64 8.12 10.42 -4.67
C LYS A 64 8.52 10.76 -6.11
N ARG A 65 8.21 11.34 -6.95
CA ARG A 65 8.51 11.78 -8.32
C ARG A 65 7.27 12.35 -9.03
N LYS A 66 6.22 12.63 -8.27
CA LYS A 66 4.95 13.14 -8.79
C LYS A 66 4.35 12.25 -9.90
N LYS A 67 4.77 10.96 -9.98
CA LYS A 67 4.33 10.04 -11.02
C LYS A 67 3.04 9.34 -10.55
N VAL A 68 1.97 9.53 -11.32
CA VAL A 68 0.73 8.76 -11.18
C VAL A 68 0.88 7.46 -11.97
N ARG A 69 0.43 6.34 -11.42
CA ARG A 69 0.40 5.05 -12.10
C ARG A 69 -0.81 4.24 -11.71
N THR A 70 -1.26 3.39 -12.59
CA THR A 70 -2.28 2.37 -12.35
C THR A 70 -1.60 1.05 -12.01
N VAL A 71 -2.21 0.30 -11.09
CA VAL A 71 -1.77 -1.03 -10.69
C VAL A 71 -2.99 -1.94 -10.70
N ASP A 72 -2.95 -2.96 -11.55
CA ASP A 72 -3.98 -3.98 -11.61
C ASP A 72 -3.82 -4.99 -10.46
N PHE A 73 -4.93 -5.59 -10.05
CA PHE A 73 -4.95 -6.59 -9.01
C PHE A 73 -6.02 -7.66 -9.28
N GLY A 74 -5.91 -8.82 -8.64
CA GLY A 74 -6.82 -9.94 -8.87
C GLY A 74 -7.94 -10.07 -7.83
N ASP A 75 -8.76 -11.11 -8.02
CA ASP A 75 -9.96 -11.41 -7.21
C ASP A 75 -9.72 -11.48 -5.71
N THR A 76 -8.55 -11.98 -5.30
CA THR A 76 -8.22 -12.10 -3.88
C THR A 76 -8.19 -10.73 -3.21
N LEU A 77 -7.52 -9.74 -3.82
CA LEU A 77 -7.47 -8.39 -3.27
C LEU A 77 -8.84 -7.70 -3.40
N THR A 78 -9.58 -7.95 -4.48
CA THR A 78 -10.97 -7.47 -4.65
C THR A 78 -11.86 -7.89 -3.47
N LYS A 79 -11.82 -9.17 -3.10
CA LYS A 79 -12.58 -9.70 -1.94
C LYS A 79 -12.15 -9.04 -0.63
N ILE A 80 -10.85 -8.85 -0.42
CA ILE A 80 -10.30 -8.18 0.75
C ILE A 80 -10.79 -6.73 0.83
N LEU A 81 -10.70 -5.97 -0.26
CA LEU A 81 -11.10 -4.56 -0.32
C LEU A 81 -12.61 -4.39 -0.14
N ARG A 82 -13.43 -5.23 -0.77
CA ARG A 82 -14.89 -5.23 -0.56
C ARG A 82 -15.25 -5.51 0.91
N LYS A 83 -14.57 -6.46 1.55
CA LYS A 83 -14.74 -6.73 2.98
C LYS A 83 -14.32 -5.54 3.84
N ALA A 84 -13.19 -4.91 3.53
CA ALA A 84 -12.70 -3.73 4.26
C ALA A 84 -13.69 -2.55 4.15
N LYS A 85 -14.24 -2.28 2.97
CA LYS A 85 -15.25 -1.23 2.76
C LYS A 85 -16.52 -1.47 3.58
N LYS A 86 -17.02 -2.71 3.61
CA LYS A 86 -18.17 -3.10 4.45
C LYS A 86 -17.86 -2.94 5.95
N GLU A 87 -16.66 -3.33 6.38
CA GLU A 87 -16.24 -3.20 7.77
C GLU A 87 -16.12 -1.74 8.21
N GLN A 88 -15.56 -0.85 7.38
CA GLN A 88 -15.52 0.60 7.66
C GLN A 88 -16.93 1.18 7.81
N HIS A 89 -17.86 0.80 6.92
CA HIS A 89 -19.25 1.23 7.03
C HIS A 89 -19.89 0.76 8.34
N ARG A 90 -19.68 -0.50 8.72
CA ARG A 90 -20.16 -1.06 10.00
C ARG A 90 -19.59 -0.31 11.20
N GLN A 91 -18.29 -0.03 11.21
CA GLN A 91 -17.60 0.71 12.27
C GLN A 91 -18.14 2.14 12.39
N ARG A 92 -18.36 2.81 11.25
CA ARG A 92 -18.96 4.15 11.22
C ARG A 92 -20.35 4.16 11.89
N LEU A 93 -21.19 3.18 11.59
CA LEU A 93 -22.50 3.05 12.22
C LEU A 93 -22.40 2.77 13.73
N GLN A 94 -21.42 1.96 14.15
CA GLN A 94 -21.22 1.62 15.57
C GLN A 94 -20.66 2.79 16.40
N CYS A 95 -19.74 3.55 15.85
CA CYS A 95 -19.13 4.70 16.54
C CYS A 95 -20.04 5.94 16.51
N GLY A 96 -20.97 6.03 15.56
CA GLY A 96 -21.86 7.20 15.41
C GLY A 96 -21.07 8.49 15.30
N GLN A 97 -21.39 9.48 16.11
CA GLN A 97 -20.71 10.80 16.11
C GLN A 97 -19.23 10.74 16.53
N LEU A 98 -18.80 9.70 17.22
CA LEU A 98 -17.39 9.52 17.61
C LEU A 98 -16.53 8.93 16.49
N TYR A 99 -17.12 8.63 15.33
CA TYR A 99 -16.34 8.16 14.18
C TYR A 99 -15.60 9.31 13.52
N HIS A 100 -14.29 9.12 13.30
CA HIS A 100 -13.47 10.14 12.66
C HIS A 100 -13.61 10.10 11.13
N LEU A 101 -13.75 11.29 10.56
CA LEU A 101 -13.56 11.53 9.13
C LEU A 101 -12.19 12.14 8.91
N ASN A 102 -11.59 11.92 7.75
CA ASN A 102 -10.23 12.36 7.46
C ASN A 102 -10.26 13.53 6.48
N TYR A 103 -9.41 14.50 6.74
CA TYR A 103 -9.32 15.76 6.00
C TYR A 103 -7.87 16.09 5.71
N TYR A 104 -7.63 16.81 4.64
CA TYR A 104 -6.36 17.47 4.42
C TYR A 104 -6.55 18.96 4.24
N ARG A 105 -5.53 19.71 4.60
CA ARG A 105 -5.47 21.16 4.46
C ARG A 105 -4.19 21.55 3.74
N GLU A 106 -4.30 22.48 2.79
CA GLU A 106 -3.14 23.09 2.18
C GLU A 106 -2.47 24.08 3.15
N VAL A 107 -1.15 23.97 3.27
CA VAL A 107 -0.34 24.86 4.11
C VAL A 107 0.82 25.38 3.28
N THR A 108 0.98 26.70 3.23
CA THR A 108 2.11 27.35 2.58
C THR A 108 3.06 27.92 3.62
N GLU A 109 4.29 27.45 3.63
CA GLU A 109 5.34 27.94 4.52
C GLU A 109 6.66 28.06 3.76
N LYS A 110 7.34 29.21 3.89
CA LYS A 110 8.63 29.48 3.23
C LYS A 110 8.61 29.15 1.73
N ASN A 111 7.57 29.59 1.02
CA ASN A 111 7.34 29.35 -0.42
C ASN A 111 7.22 27.87 -0.82
N ARG A 112 6.87 26.99 0.11
CA ARG A 112 6.59 25.57 -0.16
C ARG A 112 5.16 25.24 0.24
N VAL A 113 4.47 24.52 -0.65
CA VAL A 113 3.12 24.02 -0.42
C VAL A 113 3.19 22.56 0.01
N TYR A 114 2.49 22.21 1.06
CA TYR A 114 2.27 20.85 1.51
C TYR A 114 0.86 20.71 2.05
N TYR A 115 0.40 19.47 2.23
CA TYR A 115 -0.94 19.18 2.71
C TYR A 115 -0.82 18.41 4.02
N GLU A 116 -1.32 18.99 5.09
CA GLU A 116 -1.39 18.36 6.39
C GLU A 116 -2.63 17.48 6.46
N LEU A 117 -2.49 16.26 7.01
CA LEU A 117 -3.57 15.29 7.17
C LEU A 117 -4.11 15.33 8.60
N TYR A 118 -5.41 15.44 8.73
CA TYR A 118 -6.14 15.49 9.99
C TYR A 118 -7.23 14.44 10.05
N HIS A 119 -7.71 14.14 11.25
CA HIS A 119 -8.94 13.41 11.48
C HIS A 119 -9.75 14.11 12.56
N LEU A 120 -11.04 14.26 12.34
CA LEU A 120 -11.99 14.91 13.23
C LEU A 120 -13.19 13.99 13.41
N ASP A 121 -13.74 13.90 14.62
CA ASP A 121 -15.00 13.21 14.85
C ASP A 121 -16.21 14.11 14.53
N GLY A 122 -17.41 13.53 14.50
CA GLY A 122 -18.63 14.23 14.11
C GLY A 122 -19.10 15.29 15.14
N THR A 123 -18.38 15.49 16.25
CA THR A 123 -18.67 16.55 17.22
C THR A 123 -17.80 17.79 16.97
N ALA A 124 -16.75 17.67 16.16
CA ALA A 124 -15.85 18.76 15.86
C ALA A 124 -16.41 19.68 14.77
N GLU A 125 -16.19 20.96 14.91
CA GLU A 125 -16.43 21.93 13.86
C GLU A 125 -15.34 21.77 12.77
N ILE A 126 -15.77 21.64 11.52
CA ILE A 126 -14.86 21.42 10.39
C ILE A 126 -14.52 22.78 9.79
N PRO A 127 -13.22 23.18 9.79
CA PRO A 127 -12.79 24.44 9.18
C PRO A 127 -13.06 24.44 7.65
N GLU A 128 -13.38 25.61 7.10
CA GLU A 128 -13.72 25.78 5.68
C GLU A 128 -12.58 25.40 4.71
N ASP A 129 -11.33 25.52 5.17
CA ASP A 129 -10.14 25.19 4.39
C ASP A 129 -9.76 23.69 4.43
N TYR A 130 -10.60 22.84 5.04
CA TYR A 130 -10.40 21.40 5.11
C TYR A 130 -11.13 20.70 3.97
N THR A 131 -10.42 19.79 3.30
CA THR A 131 -10.98 18.94 2.24
C THR A 131 -11.07 17.49 2.74
N GLU A 132 -12.27 16.91 2.69
CA GLU A 132 -12.49 15.51 3.09
C GLU A 132 -11.81 14.54 2.13
N ILE A 133 -11.26 13.45 2.68
CA ILE A 133 -10.67 12.35 1.93
C ILE A 133 -11.07 10.99 2.53
N SER A 134 -11.67 10.13 1.72
CA SER A 134 -12.06 8.76 2.08
C SER A 134 -10.90 7.79 1.93
N LEU A 135 -10.04 7.66 2.94
CA LEU A 135 -8.89 6.74 2.91
C LEU A 135 -9.31 5.28 3.07
N VAL A 136 -8.51 4.38 2.49
CA VAL A 136 -8.73 2.92 2.53
C VAL A 136 -8.19 2.30 3.81
N CYS A 137 -7.04 2.78 4.30
CA CYS A 137 -6.40 2.23 5.49
C CYS A 137 -6.75 3.09 6.71
N LEU A 138 -7.73 2.64 7.47
CA LEU A 138 -8.26 3.31 8.65
C LEU A 138 -8.11 2.45 9.90
N ARG A 139 -8.07 3.10 11.03
CA ARG A 139 -8.26 2.51 12.35
C ARG A 139 -9.76 2.21 12.57
N PRO A 140 -10.12 1.39 13.56
CA PRO A 140 -11.53 1.08 13.84
C PRO A 140 -12.41 2.29 14.19
N ASP A 141 -11.82 3.35 14.72
CA ASP A 141 -12.47 4.61 15.04
C ASP A 141 -12.61 5.57 13.84
N GLY A 142 -12.16 5.16 12.65
CA GLY A 142 -12.23 5.95 11.42
C GLY A 142 -11.02 6.85 11.15
N ALA A 143 -10.14 7.08 12.12
CA ALA A 143 -8.94 7.86 11.92
C ALA A 143 -7.97 7.16 10.95
N TYR A 144 -7.22 7.92 10.15
CA TYR A 144 -6.26 7.37 9.20
C TYR A 144 -5.17 6.53 9.89
N GLU A 145 -4.71 5.49 9.19
CA GLU A 145 -3.60 4.68 9.66
C GLU A 145 -2.26 5.34 9.28
N SER A 146 -1.44 5.58 10.27
CA SER A 146 -0.15 6.25 10.08
C SER A 146 0.94 5.28 9.61
N PRO A 147 1.82 5.69 8.66
CA PRO A 147 3.02 4.92 8.32
C PRO A 147 3.89 4.58 9.54
N SER A 148 3.94 5.46 10.53
CA SER A 148 4.70 5.25 11.76
C SER A 148 4.15 4.08 12.58
N THR A 149 2.83 4.01 12.74
CA THR A 149 2.16 2.90 13.46
C THR A 149 2.43 1.56 12.79
N ILE A 150 2.31 1.50 11.46
CA ILE A 150 2.59 0.26 10.70
C ILE A 150 4.08 -0.11 10.81
N GLY A 151 4.98 0.88 10.81
CA GLY A 151 6.42 0.67 11.05
C GLY A 151 6.71 0.05 12.42
N ILE A 152 5.98 0.46 13.47
CA ILE A 152 6.07 -0.14 14.81
C ILE A 152 5.61 -1.60 14.77
N VAL A 153 4.51 -1.90 14.07
CA VAL A 153 4.02 -3.28 13.91
C VAL A 153 5.04 -4.15 13.18
N CYS A 154 5.66 -3.65 12.11
CA CYS A 154 6.73 -4.37 11.41
C CYS A 154 7.91 -4.67 12.33
N ARG A 155 8.32 -3.71 13.16
CA ARG A 155 9.38 -3.90 14.17
C ARG A 155 8.99 -4.95 15.20
N THR A 156 7.74 -4.95 15.64
CA THR A 156 7.22 -5.96 16.57
C THR A 156 7.26 -7.37 15.96
N ILE A 157 6.87 -7.52 14.69
CA ILE A 157 6.96 -8.78 13.94
C ILE A 157 8.42 -9.25 13.90
N LYS A 158 9.32 -8.37 13.43
CA LYS A 158 10.76 -8.64 13.35
C LYS A 158 11.33 -9.17 14.67
N ASN A 159 10.96 -8.56 15.80
CA ASN A 159 11.54 -8.87 17.10
C ASN A 159 10.89 -10.06 17.82
N ARG A 160 9.70 -10.50 17.38
CA ARG A 160 8.91 -11.52 18.12
C ARG A 160 8.62 -12.78 17.34
N LEU A 161 8.78 -12.77 16.03
CA LEU A 161 8.49 -13.95 15.22
C LEU A 161 9.78 -14.54 14.65
N PRO A 162 10.14 -15.80 15.01
CA PRO A 162 11.25 -16.51 14.39
C PRO A 162 11.07 -16.59 12.86
N GLY A 163 12.16 -16.40 12.12
CA GLY A 163 12.16 -16.38 10.67
C GLY A 163 11.79 -15.02 10.04
N PHE A 164 11.51 -14.01 10.88
CA PHE A 164 11.18 -12.65 10.42
C PHE A 164 12.21 -11.60 10.86
N GLU A 165 13.43 -11.99 11.20
CA GLU A 165 14.48 -11.13 11.76
C GLU A 165 14.83 -9.95 10.84
N ASN A 166 14.64 -10.12 9.54
CA ASN A 166 14.87 -9.09 8.51
C ASN A 166 13.57 -8.45 7.98
N PHE A 167 12.42 -8.75 8.61
CA PHE A 167 11.15 -8.24 8.11
C PHE A 167 11.03 -6.73 8.29
N HIS A 168 10.64 -6.07 7.23
CA HIS A 168 10.26 -4.66 7.17
C HIS A 168 9.19 -4.50 6.08
N PHE A 169 8.40 -3.42 6.13
CA PHE A 169 7.26 -3.27 5.20
C PHE A 169 7.67 -3.40 3.72
N HIS A 170 8.83 -2.87 3.35
CA HIS A 170 9.32 -2.94 1.97
C HIS A 170 9.63 -4.36 1.49
N ALA A 171 9.84 -5.31 2.41
CA ALA A 171 10.00 -6.72 2.07
C ALA A 171 8.78 -7.32 1.36
N LEU A 172 7.56 -6.79 1.66
CA LEU A 172 6.34 -7.19 0.96
C LEU A 172 6.41 -6.86 -0.54
N ARG A 173 6.99 -5.72 -0.88
CA ARG A 173 7.22 -5.31 -2.27
C ARG A 173 8.28 -6.19 -2.94
N HIS A 174 9.33 -6.57 -2.25
CA HIS A 174 10.31 -7.53 -2.76
C HIS A 174 9.65 -8.89 -3.02
N THR A 175 8.83 -9.37 -2.08
CA THR A 175 8.07 -10.63 -2.25
C THR A 175 7.11 -10.55 -3.45
N TYR A 176 6.37 -9.46 -3.61
CA TYR A 176 5.53 -9.22 -4.78
C TYR A 176 6.33 -9.32 -6.09
N THR A 177 7.47 -8.63 -6.15
CA THR A 177 8.35 -8.63 -7.31
C THR A 177 8.86 -10.04 -7.63
N SER A 178 9.41 -10.74 -6.62
CA SER A 178 9.94 -12.10 -6.77
C SER A 178 8.87 -13.09 -7.22
N ASN A 179 7.67 -13.00 -6.62
CA ASN A 179 6.55 -13.89 -6.98
C ASN A 179 6.10 -13.68 -8.42
N LEU A 180 5.98 -12.43 -8.89
CA LEU A 180 5.60 -12.16 -10.28
C LEU A 180 6.64 -12.71 -11.26
N LEU A 181 7.92 -12.42 -11.01
CA LEU A 181 9.02 -12.88 -11.88
C LEU A 181 9.14 -14.41 -11.87
N ALA A 182 9.01 -15.06 -10.71
CA ALA A 182 9.04 -16.52 -10.59
C ALA A 182 7.86 -17.21 -11.32
N ASN A 183 6.73 -16.52 -11.44
CA ASN A 183 5.55 -17.01 -12.18
C ASN A 183 5.49 -16.53 -13.65
N GLY A 184 6.61 -16.03 -14.19
CA GLY A 184 6.75 -15.76 -15.62
C GLY A 184 6.34 -14.36 -16.08
N ALA A 185 6.06 -13.43 -15.16
CA ALA A 185 5.80 -12.06 -15.53
C ALA A 185 7.05 -11.42 -16.16
N GLN A 186 6.86 -10.63 -17.22
CA GLN A 186 7.96 -9.95 -17.88
C GLN A 186 8.57 -8.88 -16.96
N PRO A 187 9.91 -8.78 -16.86
CA PRO A 187 10.56 -7.79 -16.00
C PRO A 187 10.13 -6.35 -16.27
N LYS A 188 9.81 -6.03 -17.53
CA LYS A 188 9.33 -4.70 -17.93
C LYS A 188 7.96 -4.40 -17.35
N ASP A 189 7.03 -5.35 -17.40
CA ASP A 189 5.68 -5.19 -16.83
C ASP A 189 5.75 -5.01 -15.32
N VAL A 190 6.59 -5.81 -14.64
CA VAL A 190 6.85 -5.68 -13.20
C VAL A 190 7.45 -4.31 -12.86
N GLN A 191 8.35 -3.80 -13.69
CA GLN A 191 8.92 -2.44 -13.54
C GLN A 191 7.82 -1.37 -13.60
N GLU A 192 6.93 -1.46 -14.57
CA GLU A 192 5.82 -0.51 -14.77
C GLU A 192 4.84 -0.55 -13.60
N LEU A 193 4.37 -1.72 -13.19
CA LEU A 193 3.49 -1.92 -12.02
C LEU A 193 4.09 -1.31 -10.75
N LEU A 194 5.38 -1.50 -10.54
CA LEU A 194 6.08 -0.97 -9.39
C LEU A 194 6.39 0.53 -9.52
N GLY A 195 6.42 1.09 -10.72
CA GLY A 195 6.89 2.44 -10.97
C GLY A 195 8.38 2.59 -10.65
N HIS A 196 9.20 1.58 -10.97
CA HIS A 196 10.65 1.69 -10.91
C HIS A 196 11.16 2.54 -12.07
N SER A 197 12.00 3.50 -11.75
CA SER A 197 12.64 4.35 -12.78
C SER A 197 13.79 3.68 -13.49
N ASP A 198 14.31 2.60 -12.92
CA ASP A 198 15.44 1.84 -13.41
C ASP A 198 15.10 0.34 -13.37
N ILE A 199 15.22 -0.31 -14.51
CA ILE A 199 14.96 -1.75 -14.64
C ILE A 199 15.97 -2.58 -13.86
N SER A 200 17.19 -2.04 -13.61
CA SER A 200 18.24 -2.73 -12.87
C SER A 200 17.76 -3.15 -11.47
N ILE A 201 16.89 -2.37 -10.83
CA ILE A 201 16.30 -2.70 -9.52
C ILE A 201 15.42 -3.95 -9.62
N THR A 202 14.65 -4.10 -10.68
CA THR A 202 13.82 -5.28 -10.94
C THR A 202 14.68 -6.47 -11.36
N MET A 203 15.70 -6.24 -12.19
CA MET A 203 16.63 -7.27 -12.66
C MET A 203 17.51 -7.83 -11.54
N ASN A 204 17.93 -7.01 -10.57
CA ASN A 204 18.65 -7.50 -9.40
C ASN A 204 17.81 -8.49 -8.58
N VAL A 205 16.52 -8.25 -8.45
CA VAL A 205 15.60 -9.20 -7.81
C VAL A 205 15.49 -10.48 -8.64
N TYR A 206 15.43 -10.35 -9.98
CA TYR A 206 15.38 -11.49 -10.89
C TYR A 206 16.67 -12.34 -10.87
N ALA A 207 17.84 -11.73 -10.75
CA ALA A 207 19.12 -12.43 -10.66
C ALA A 207 19.22 -13.34 -9.43
N HIS A 208 18.51 -12.99 -8.35
CA HIS A 208 18.39 -13.79 -7.14
C HIS A 208 17.16 -14.74 -7.16
N ALA A 209 16.32 -14.65 -8.20
CA ALA A 209 15.19 -15.56 -8.35
C ALA A 209 15.65 -16.98 -8.68
N ASP A 210 14.92 -17.93 -8.17
CA ASP A 210 15.23 -19.33 -8.05
C ASP A 210 15.74 -19.98 -9.35
N ARG A 211 16.61 -21.00 -9.20
CA ARG A 211 17.15 -21.88 -10.24
C ARG A 211 16.03 -22.52 -11.10
N GLU A 212 14.86 -22.69 -10.53
CA GLU A 212 13.67 -23.23 -11.21
C GLU A 212 13.12 -22.27 -12.28
N ALA A 213 13.07 -20.96 -12.01
CA ALA A 213 12.68 -19.96 -13.02
C ALA A 213 13.64 -19.94 -14.22
N LYS A 214 14.95 -20.08 -13.94
CA LYS A 214 15.98 -20.18 -15.01
C LYS A 214 15.83 -21.46 -15.82
N ARG A 215 15.51 -22.59 -15.18
CA ARG A 215 15.23 -23.86 -15.85
C ARG A 215 13.98 -23.79 -16.74
N ASN A 216 12.92 -23.15 -16.26
CA ASN A 216 11.70 -22.96 -17.03
C ASN A 216 11.93 -22.05 -18.25
N SER A 217 12.76 -21.01 -18.11
CA SER A 217 13.16 -20.16 -19.24
C SER A 217 13.96 -20.92 -20.30
N ALA A 218 14.87 -21.83 -19.89
CA ALA A 218 15.61 -22.68 -20.80
C ALA A 218 14.68 -23.62 -21.61
N LYS A 219 13.64 -24.17 -20.95
CA LYS A 219 12.64 -25.06 -21.61
C LYS A 219 11.73 -24.34 -22.59
N LEU A 220 11.71 -23.00 -22.63
CA LEU A 220 10.95 -22.28 -23.66
C LEU A 220 11.49 -22.54 -25.07
N LEU A 221 12.81 -22.80 -25.21
CA LEU A 221 13.39 -23.17 -26.50
C LEU A 221 12.92 -24.55 -26.96
N ASP A 222 12.72 -25.48 -26.03
CA ASP A 222 12.21 -26.82 -26.38
C ASP A 222 10.80 -26.76 -26.98
N LYS A 223 9.98 -25.77 -26.57
CA LYS A 223 8.65 -25.55 -27.15
C LYS A 223 8.68 -24.96 -28.56
N VAL A 224 9.75 -24.25 -28.93
CA VAL A 224 9.92 -23.66 -30.25
C VAL A 224 10.44 -24.71 -31.24
N VAL A 225 11.27 -25.64 -30.76
CA VAL A 225 11.91 -26.68 -31.59
C VAL A 225 11.05 -27.94 -31.69
N GLY A 226 10.18 -28.21 -30.73
CA GLY A 226 9.32 -29.42 -30.68
C GLY A 226 7.94 -29.27 -31.32
N SER A 227 7.78 -28.33 -32.28
CA SER A 227 6.53 -28.11 -33.03
C SER A 227 6.56 -28.74 -34.44
N ASP A 228 7.34 -29.81 -34.61
CA ASP A 228 7.30 -30.68 -35.80
C ASP A 228 6.58 -31.99 -35.47
#